data_64b4d170eaca0b6d7e78cea2971428ee
#
_entry.id   64b4d170eaca0b6d7e78cea2971428ee
#
_cell.length_a   1.000
_cell.length_b   1.000
_cell.length_c   1.000
_cell.angle_alpha   90.00
_cell.angle_beta   90.00
_cell.angle_gamma   90.00
#
_symmetry.space_group_name_H-M   'P 1'
#
loop_
_entity.id
_entity.type
_entity.pdbx_description
1 polymer ?
#
loop_
_entity_poly.entity_id
_entity_poly.type
_entity_poly.pdbx_seq_one_letter_code
_entity_poly.pdbx_strand_id
1 'polypeptide(L)'
;MEEHRSIIKEVFGESSDSEDDDQQIQLDDPNAEFHSQLIFGKSPSWEPVFQINGLSLCRDLLSHDQQSSLLSAIENEGWFTEASHNQAMRFGDLPRWATELAKLIREVVHFSEQVSELGVIAACDDRDACLLPSNLLWREPLFDQLIVNVYHPGEGICAHVDLMRFEDGIAIVSLESSCVMHFTQVESDGGIIEKESERDPPMPKIPVYLTPGSVVLMWGEARYHWKHEINRNPGFQKWEGKDIDQKRRTSITLRKLCPDK
;
A
#
# COMPACT_ATOMS: atom_id res chain seq x y z
N MET A 1 -2.99 -21.29 13.97
CA MET A 1 -4.20 -20.86 13.22
C MET A 1 -5.27 -20.25 14.11
N GLU A 2 -5.52 -20.80 15.30
CA GLU A 2 -6.41 -20.17 16.31
C GLU A 2 -5.89 -18.81 16.79
N GLU A 3 -4.59 -18.69 16.99
CA GLU A 3 -3.94 -17.42 17.38
C GLU A 3 -4.14 -16.30 16.35
N HIS A 4 -4.10 -16.63 15.05
CA HIS A 4 -4.31 -15.65 13.97
C HIS A 4 -5.77 -15.14 13.92
N ARG A 5 -6.74 -16.01 14.14
CA ARG A 5 -8.16 -15.61 14.24
C ARG A 5 -8.43 -14.71 15.45
N SER A 6 -7.78 -15.01 16.58
CA SER A 6 -7.89 -14.22 17.80
C SER A 6 -7.33 -12.80 17.60
N ILE A 7 -6.20 -12.68 16.94
CA ILE A 7 -5.50 -11.41 16.71
C ILE A 7 -6.33 -10.47 15.81
N ILE A 8 -6.90 -10.98 14.71
CA ILE A 8 -7.74 -10.17 13.81
C ILE A 8 -9.02 -9.71 14.52
N LYS A 9 -9.67 -10.58 15.31
CA LYS A 9 -10.85 -10.21 16.10
C LYS A 9 -10.54 -9.17 17.17
N GLU A 10 -9.37 -9.26 17.81
CA GLU A 10 -8.98 -8.38 18.91
C GLU A 10 -8.58 -6.97 18.45
N VAL A 11 -8.05 -6.84 17.24
CA VAL A 11 -7.59 -5.54 16.69
C VAL A 11 -8.68 -4.82 15.89
N PHE A 12 -9.56 -5.57 15.22
CA PHE A 12 -10.55 -5.00 14.31
C PHE A 12 -12.02 -5.18 14.78
N GLY A 13 -12.23 -5.68 15.99
CA GLY A 13 -13.57 -5.85 16.61
C GLY A 13 -14.31 -7.10 16.14
N GLU A 14 -15.24 -7.56 16.97
CA GLU A 14 -16.07 -8.73 16.69
C GLU A 14 -17.17 -8.41 15.68
N SER A 15 -17.17 -9.06 14.54
CA SER A 15 -18.40 -9.25 13.78
C SER A 15 -19.04 -10.55 14.26
N SER A 16 -20.30 -10.46 14.64
CA SER A 16 -21.13 -11.44 15.32
C SER A 16 -21.05 -12.86 14.79
N ASP A 17 -20.93 -13.75 15.74
CA ASP A 17 -21.18 -15.19 15.85
C ASP A 17 -21.66 -15.99 14.64
N SER A 18 -20.88 -17.03 14.31
CA SER A 18 -21.42 -18.39 14.17
C SER A 18 -20.32 -19.40 14.55
N GLU A 19 -20.61 -20.20 15.56
CA GLU A 19 -19.87 -21.39 15.95
C GLU A 19 -19.95 -22.39 14.81
N ASP A 20 -18.82 -23.03 14.41
CA ASP A 20 -18.66 -24.48 14.40
C ASP A 20 -17.44 -24.96 13.59
N ASP A 21 -16.87 -25.99 14.12
CA ASP A 21 -16.08 -27.10 13.58
C ASP A 21 -14.62 -26.89 13.15
N ASP A 22 -13.77 -27.47 14.00
CA ASP A 22 -12.39 -27.90 13.74
C ASP A 22 -12.33 -28.86 12.54
N GLN A 23 -11.85 -28.38 11.38
CA GLN A 23 -11.36 -29.23 10.31
C GLN A 23 -9.98 -28.81 9.84
N GLN A 24 -9.07 -29.76 9.90
CA GLN A 24 -7.71 -29.72 9.39
C GLN A 24 -7.75 -29.52 7.87
N ILE A 25 -7.29 -28.36 7.37
CA ILE A 25 -7.32 -28.01 5.95
C ILE A 25 -6.18 -28.75 5.23
N GLN A 26 -6.51 -29.71 4.38
CA GLN A 26 -5.63 -30.30 3.37
C GLN A 26 -5.45 -29.32 2.21
N LEU A 27 -4.23 -29.30 1.62
CA LEU A 27 -3.75 -28.34 0.62
C LEU A 27 -4.42 -28.43 -0.78
N ASP A 28 -5.46 -29.26 -0.94
CA ASP A 28 -6.17 -29.47 -2.22
C ASP A 28 -7.67 -29.12 -2.13
N ASP A 29 -8.05 -28.11 -1.33
CA ASP A 29 -9.44 -27.74 -1.17
C ASP A 29 -9.89 -26.78 -2.31
N PRO A 30 -10.81 -27.23 -3.20
CA PRO A 30 -11.41 -26.35 -4.21
C PRO A 30 -12.23 -25.20 -3.62
N ASN A 31 -12.38 -25.13 -2.29
CA ASN A 31 -13.04 -24.05 -1.56
C ASN A 31 -12.07 -22.96 -1.05
N ALA A 32 -10.78 -22.99 -1.38
CA ALA A 32 -9.82 -21.96 -0.95
C ALA A 32 -10.28 -20.54 -1.35
N GLU A 33 -10.93 -20.40 -2.51
CA GLU A 33 -11.52 -19.14 -2.96
C GLU A 33 -12.73 -18.72 -2.11
N PHE A 34 -13.52 -19.66 -1.63
CA PHE A 34 -14.66 -19.42 -0.74
C PHE A 34 -14.20 -19.01 0.67
N HIS A 35 -13.16 -19.65 1.21
CA HIS A 35 -12.56 -19.25 2.49
C HIS A 35 -11.94 -17.86 2.44
N SER A 36 -11.32 -17.50 1.32
CA SER A 36 -10.78 -16.15 1.09
C SER A 36 -11.87 -15.08 1.11
N GLN A 37 -13.01 -15.36 0.46
CA GLN A 37 -14.16 -14.45 0.47
C GLN A 37 -14.75 -14.26 1.88
N LEU A 38 -14.72 -15.27 2.74
CA LEU A 38 -15.17 -15.18 4.13
C LEU A 38 -14.24 -14.34 5.00
N ILE A 39 -12.91 -14.38 4.75
CA ILE A 39 -11.92 -13.63 5.53
C ILE A 39 -11.83 -12.17 5.06
N PHE A 40 -11.90 -11.92 3.74
CA PHE A 40 -11.70 -10.59 3.15
C PHE A 40 -13.00 -9.97 2.61
N GLY A 41 -14.15 -10.69 2.73
CA GLY A 41 -15.45 -10.23 2.21
C GLY A 41 -15.53 -10.19 0.67
N LYS A 42 -14.41 -9.95 0.01
CA LYS A 42 -14.21 -9.96 -1.44
C LYS A 42 -12.75 -10.32 -1.70
N SER A 43 -12.49 -11.17 -2.69
CA SER A 43 -11.11 -11.50 -3.07
C SER A 43 -10.35 -10.22 -3.42
N PRO A 44 -9.16 -10.01 -2.83
CA PRO A 44 -8.32 -8.87 -3.16
C PRO A 44 -8.00 -8.86 -4.65
N SER A 45 -8.25 -7.74 -5.31
CA SER A 45 -7.92 -7.58 -6.72
C SER A 45 -6.75 -6.61 -6.85
N TRP A 46 -5.61 -7.11 -7.31
CA TRP A 46 -4.44 -6.31 -7.58
C TRP A 46 -4.44 -5.83 -9.04
N GLU A 47 -4.19 -4.56 -9.21
CA GLU A 47 -4.07 -3.88 -10.49
C GLU A 47 -2.61 -3.44 -10.68
N PRO A 48 -1.83 -4.12 -11.54
CA PRO A 48 -0.50 -3.64 -11.87
C PRO A 48 -0.61 -2.31 -12.65
N VAL A 49 0.22 -1.35 -12.32
CA VAL A 49 0.34 -0.11 -13.10
C VAL A 49 1.36 -0.37 -14.22
N PHE A 50 0.90 -0.88 -15.34
CA PHE A 50 1.72 -1.41 -16.45
C PHE A 50 2.83 -0.48 -16.96
N GLN A 51 2.69 0.83 -16.76
CA GLN A 51 3.71 1.80 -17.14
C GLN A 51 4.87 1.90 -16.15
N ILE A 52 4.75 1.26 -14.97
CA ILE A 52 5.71 1.37 -13.86
C ILE A 52 5.97 -0.01 -13.28
N ASN A 53 7.08 -0.62 -13.64
CA ASN A 53 7.47 -1.91 -13.10
C ASN A 53 7.62 -1.86 -11.58
N GLY A 54 7.03 -2.85 -10.88
CA GLY A 54 7.06 -2.91 -9.44
C GLY A 54 6.06 -2.01 -8.73
N LEU A 55 5.06 -1.46 -9.46
CA LEU A 55 3.96 -0.71 -8.88
C LEU A 55 2.65 -1.49 -9.03
N SER A 56 2.02 -1.81 -7.90
CA SER A 56 0.74 -2.50 -7.85
C SER A 56 -0.22 -1.80 -6.88
N LEU A 57 -1.50 -1.78 -7.23
CA LEU A 57 -2.58 -1.20 -6.45
C LEU A 57 -3.61 -2.27 -6.12
N CYS A 58 -3.97 -2.41 -4.85
CA CYS A 58 -5.16 -3.14 -4.42
C CYS A 58 -6.20 -2.13 -3.94
N ARG A 59 -7.32 -2.05 -4.65
CA ARG A 59 -8.45 -1.22 -4.19
C ARG A 59 -9.27 -2.01 -3.19
N ASP A 60 -9.85 -1.30 -2.24
CA ASP A 60 -10.77 -1.89 -1.26
C ASP A 60 -10.18 -3.10 -0.48
N LEU A 61 -8.84 -3.08 -0.24
CA LEU A 61 -8.21 -4.11 0.58
C LEU A 61 -8.79 -4.13 1.99
N LEU A 62 -8.98 -2.94 2.56
CA LEU A 62 -9.55 -2.79 3.90
C LEU A 62 -11.05 -2.52 3.80
N SER A 63 -11.86 -3.33 4.49
CA SER A 63 -13.28 -3.06 4.66
C SER A 63 -13.49 -1.74 5.42
N HIS A 64 -14.70 -1.21 5.39
CA HIS A 64 -15.06 0.01 6.11
C HIS A 64 -14.80 -0.12 7.63
N ASP A 65 -15.12 -1.26 8.20
CA ASP A 65 -14.94 -1.52 9.64
C ASP A 65 -13.44 -1.61 10.00
N GLN A 66 -12.64 -2.25 9.16
CA GLN A 66 -11.18 -2.30 9.31
C GLN A 66 -10.54 -0.90 9.20
N GLN A 67 -11.00 -0.08 8.27
CA GLN A 67 -10.56 1.31 8.15
C GLN A 67 -10.90 2.12 9.41
N SER A 68 -12.13 1.99 9.91
CA SER A 68 -12.59 2.68 11.13
C SER A 68 -11.79 2.25 12.37
N SER A 69 -11.56 0.94 12.52
CA SER A 69 -10.75 0.39 13.63
C SER A 69 -9.30 0.88 13.56
N LEU A 70 -8.73 0.94 12.36
CA LEU A 70 -7.36 1.42 12.14
C LEU A 70 -7.24 2.92 12.45
N LEU A 71 -8.20 3.73 12.03
CA LEU A 71 -8.24 5.15 12.37
C LEU A 71 -8.37 5.37 13.88
N SER A 72 -9.24 4.62 14.55
CA SER A 72 -9.38 4.68 16.02
C SER A 72 -8.08 4.28 16.73
N ALA A 73 -7.38 3.26 16.23
CA ALA A 73 -6.08 2.85 16.77
C ALA A 73 -5.02 3.95 16.62
N ILE A 74 -4.99 4.64 15.47
CA ILE A 74 -4.09 5.77 15.22
C ILE A 74 -4.43 6.96 16.14
N GLU A 75 -5.71 7.25 16.35
CA GLU A 75 -6.16 8.31 17.27
C GLU A 75 -5.75 8.01 18.71
N ASN A 76 -5.87 6.77 19.15
CA ASN A 76 -5.48 6.33 20.50
C ASN A 76 -3.98 6.45 20.78
N GLU A 77 -3.13 6.52 19.75
CA GLU A 77 -1.70 6.82 19.93
C GLU A 77 -1.45 8.28 20.41
N GLY A 78 -2.41 9.17 20.25
CA GLY A 78 -2.30 10.56 20.69
C GLY A 78 -1.30 11.41 19.88
N TRP A 79 -0.92 10.97 18.67
CA TRP A 79 0.11 11.68 17.89
C TRP A 79 -0.36 12.99 17.27
N PHE A 80 -1.66 13.14 17.08
CA PHE A 80 -2.29 14.26 16.35
C PHE A 80 -3.17 15.14 17.26
N THR A 81 -2.83 15.24 18.55
CA THR A 81 -3.57 16.06 19.52
C THR A 81 -3.41 17.56 19.28
N GLU A 82 -2.30 17.98 18.68
CA GLU A 82 -2.07 19.36 18.29
C GLU A 82 -2.36 19.57 16.81
N ALA A 83 -3.10 20.63 16.47
CA ALA A 83 -3.51 20.92 15.08
C ALA A 83 -2.34 21.13 14.11
N SER A 84 -1.15 21.46 14.63
CA SER A 84 0.09 21.59 13.85
C SER A 84 0.76 20.25 13.51
N HIS A 85 0.39 19.17 14.20
CA HIS A 85 0.97 17.86 14.02
C HIS A 85 0.17 17.08 12.97
N ASN A 86 0.69 17.04 11.76
CA ASN A 86 0.09 16.29 10.65
C ASN A 86 0.93 15.10 10.20
N GLN A 87 2.01 14.78 10.91
CA GLN A 87 2.89 13.65 10.62
C GLN A 87 3.40 13.01 11.90
N ALA A 88 3.39 11.68 11.94
CA ALA A 88 4.01 10.88 13.00
C ALA A 88 4.89 9.78 12.40
N MET A 89 6.04 9.51 13.02
CA MET A 89 6.96 8.46 12.59
C MET A 89 7.30 7.54 13.76
N ARG A 90 7.50 6.25 13.43
CA ARG A 90 8.00 5.24 14.35
C ARG A 90 9.07 4.40 13.66
N PHE A 91 10.04 3.94 14.43
CA PHE A 91 11.19 3.17 13.99
C PHE A 91 11.43 2.01 14.96
N GLY A 92 11.81 0.84 14.44
CA GLY A 92 12.04 -0.35 15.22
C GLY A 92 10.76 -1.04 15.64
N ASP A 93 10.44 -1.03 16.92
CA ASP A 93 9.20 -1.63 17.44
C ASP A 93 7.98 -0.79 17.03
N LEU A 94 7.23 -1.29 16.08
CA LEU A 94 6.02 -0.63 15.60
C LEU A 94 4.84 -0.91 16.55
N PRO A 95 3.85 0.00 16.60
CA PRO A 95 2.59 -0.27 17.30
C PRO A 95 1.95 -1.58 16.83
N ARG A 96 1.23 -2.25 17.71
CA ARG A 96 0.59 -3.54 17.43
C ARG A 96 -0.27 -3.51 16.17
N TRP A 97 -1.13 -2.48 16.02
CA TRP A 97 -1.96 -2.31 14.84
C TRP A 97 -1.17 -2.22 13.53
N ALA A 98 0.01 -1.59 13.54
CA ALA A 98 0.86 -1.49 12.35
C ALA A 98 1.52 -2.83 12.01
N THR A 99 1.90 -3.60 13.03
CA THR A 99 2.41 -4.96 12.87
C THR A 99 1.32 -5.89 12.31
N GLU A 100 0.09 -5.78 12.79
CA GLU A 100 -1.04 -6.55 12.27
C GLU A 100 -1.38 -6.15 10.82
N LEU A 101 -1.34 -4.85 10.50
CA LEU A 101 -1.49 -4.37 9.12
C LEU A 101 -0.41 -4.94 8.20
N ALA A 102 0.84 -5.00 8.65
CA ALA A 102 1.94 -5.59 7.90
C ALA A 102 1.72 -7.10 7.64
N LYS A 103 1.23 -7.84 8.64
CA LYS A 103 0.87 -9.25 8.49
C LYS A 103 -0.26 -9.44 7.48
N LEU A 104 -1.32 -8.63 7.58
CA LEU A 104 -2.43 -8.65 6.63
C LEU A 104 -1.95 -8.42 5.20
N ILE A 105 -1.10 -7.43 4.97
CA ILE A 105 -0.52 -7.16 3.65
C ILE A 105 0.26 -8.38 3.15
N ARG A 106 1.11 -9.00 3.99
CA ARG A 106 1.87 -10.21 3.63
C ARG A 106 0.95 -11.36 3.21
N GLU A 107 -0.07 -11.63 4.01
CA GLU A 107 -1.02 -12.72 3.77
C GLU A 107 -1.80 -12.52 2.46
N VAL A 108 -2.27 -11.30 2.23
CA VAL A 108 -3.01 -10.96 1.01
C VAL A 108 -2.13 -11.07 -0.23
N VAL A 109 -0.89 -10.58 -0.18
CA VAL A 109 0.05 -10.71 -1.30
C VAL A 109 0.34 -12.18 -1.58
N HIS A 110 0.70 -12.95 -0.56
CA HIS A 110 1.00 -14.38 -0.68
C HIS A 110 -0.19 -15.16 -1.25
N PHE A 111 -1.39 -14.93 -0.73
CA PHE A 111 -2.60 -15.58 -1.21
C PHE A 111 -2.89 -15.23 -2.67
N SER A 112 -2.77 -13.96 -3.04
CA SER A 112 -3.05 -13.51 -4.41
C SER A 112 -2.07 -14.10 -5.44
N GLU A 113 -0.81 -14.30 -5.06
CA GLU A 113 0.19 -14.97 -5.89
C GLU A 113 -0.14 -16.46 -6.07
N GLN A 114 -0.55 -17.16 -5.00
CA GLN A 114 -0.96 -18.57 -5.08
C GLN A 114 -2.18 -18.79 -5.99
N VAL A 115 -3.19 -17.92 -5.89
CA VAL A 115 -4.39 -18.03 -6.76
C VAL A 115 -4.02 -17.76 -8.22
N SER A 116 -3.09 -16.86 -8.49
CA SER A 116 -2.58 -16.59 -9.84
C SER A 116 -1.83 -17.79 -10.43
N GLU A 117 -1.10 -18.54 -9.63
CA GLU A 117 -0.39 -19.76 -10.06
C GLU A 117 -1.36 -20.92 -10.33
N LEU A 118 -2.44 -21.04 -9.57
CA LEU A 118 -3.46 -22.10 -9.72
C LEU A 118 -4.45 -21.82 -10.85
N GLY A 119 -4.68 -20.54 -11.17
CA GLY A 119 -5.49 -20.12 -12.30
C GLY A 119 -4.68 -20.20 -13.58
N VAL A 120 -4.99 -21.19 -14.43
CA VAL A 120 -4.46 -21.37 -15.79
C VAL A 120 -4.60 -20.06 -16.60
N ILE A 121 -3.78 -19.07 -16.30
CA ILE A 121 -3.52 -17.98 -17.21
C ILE A 121 -2.19 -18.27 -17.87
N ALA A 122 -2.29 -18.55 -19.16
CA ALA A 122 -1.23 -18.91 -20.06
C ALA A 122 0.06 -18.11 -19.81
N ALA A 123 1.16 -18.87 -19.64
CA ALA A 123 2.49 -18.55 -20.14
C ALA A 123 2.75 -17.07 -20.47
N CYS A 124 2.98 -16.26 -19.46
CA CYS A 124 3.85 -15.11 -19.60
C CYS A 124 5.12 -15.45 -18.82
N ASP A 125 6.20 -15.68 -19.55
CA ASP A 125 7.56 -15.91 -19.05
C ASP A 125 8.15 -14.57 -18.51
N ASP A 126 7.33 -13.80 -17.81
CA ASP A 126 7.69 -12.49 -17.30
C ASP A 126 7.82 -12.53 -15.77
N ARG A 127 9.08 -12.46 -15.34
CA ARG A 127 9.46 -12.21 -13.94
C ARG A 127 8.91 -10.89 -13.39
N ASP A 128 8.24 -10.11 -14.21
CA ASP A 128 7.68 -8.79 -13.88
C ASP A 128 6.25 -8.85 -13.29
N ALA A 129 5.67 -10.04 -13.16
CA ALA A 129 4.28 -10.20 -12.71
C ALA A 129 4.12 -10.39 -11.19
N CYS A 130 5.18 -10.46 -10.39
CA CYS A 130 5.04 -10.64 -8.95
C CYS A 130 4.62 -9.33 -8.24
N LEU A 131 3.77 -9.44 -7.22
CA LEU A 131 3.30 -8.31 -6.44
C LEU A 131 4.40 -7.77 -5.52
N LEU A 132 5.17 -8.69 -4.93
CA LEU A 132 6.34 -8.37 -4.12
C LEU A 132 7.31 -9.56 -4.16
N PRO A 133 8.59 -9.37 -4.53
CA PRO A 133 9.56 -10.46 -4.57
C PRO A 133 9.62 -11.26 -3.27
N SER A 134 9.76 -12.59 -3.36
CA SER A 134 9.72 -13.49 -2.20
C SER A 134 10.75 -13.13 -1.12
N ASN A 135 11.95 -12.67 -1.51
CA ASN A 135 12.96 -12.21 -0.56
C ASN A 135 12.54 -10.94 0.21
N LEU A 136 11.68 -10.10 -0.34
CA LEU A 136 11.11 -8.95 0.33
C LEU A 136 9.88 -9.34 1.16
N LEU A 137 9.01 -10.21 0.63
CA LEU A 137 7.80 -10.65 1.30
C LEU A 137 8.09 -11.42 2.59
N TRP A 138 9.14 -12.26 2.59
CA TRP A 138 9.46 -13.15 3.71
C TRP A 138 10.57 -12.63 4.63
N ARG A 139 11.03 -11.39 4.44
CA ARG A 139 11.96 -10.77 5.39
C ARG A 139 11.32 -10.53 6.75
N GLU A 140 12.13 -10.56 7.82
CA GLU A 140 11.65 -10.33 9.19
C GLU A 140 12.38 -9.14 9.86
N PRO A 141 11.63 -8.20 10.44
CA PRO A 141 10.20 -7.96 10.21
C PRO A 141 9.96 -7.50 8.76
N LEU A 142 8.74 -7.65 8.26
CA LEU A 142 8.40 -7.17 6.90
C LEU A 142 8.65 -5.66 6.78
N PHE A 143 8.22 -4.91 7.81
CA PHE A 143 8.46 -3.49 7.97
C PHE A 143 8.85 -3.18 9.42
N ASP A 144 9.73 -2.20 9.61
CA ASP A 144 10.18 -1.69 10.92
C ASP A 144 10.23 -0.16 10.98
N GLN A 145 9.65 0.48 9.97
CA GLN A 145 9.45 1.92 9.96
C GLN A 145 8.04 2.25 9.45
N LEU A 146 7.43 3.19 10.15
CA LEU A 146 6.08 3.68 9.90
C LEU A 146 6.09 5.20 9.80
N ILE A 147 5.37 5.73 8.81
CA ILE A 147 4.92 7.13 8.79
C ILE A 147 3.41 7.15 8.65
N VAL A 148 2.75 7.93 9.50
CA VAL A 148 1.36 8.35 9.33
C VAL A 148 1.33 9.83 8.99
N ASN A 149 0.72 10.18 7.86
CA ASN A 149 0.50 11.55 7.45
C ASN A 149 -1.00 11.83 7.40
N VAL A 150 -1.41 12.98 7.94
CA VAL A 150 -2.77 13.50 7.84
C VAL A 150 -2.75 14.71 6.92
N TYR A 151 -3.53 14.68 5.86
CA TYR A 151 -3.66 15.74 4.87
C TYR A 151 -5.04 16.38 4.97
N HIS A 152 -5.08 17.70 5.04
CA HIS A 152 -6.30 18.49 4.91
C HIS A 152 -6.54 18.89 3.44
N PRO A 153 -7.75 19.36 3.09
CA PRO A 153 -8.02 19.86 1.74
C PRO A 153 -6.97 20.89 1.29
N GLY A 154 -6.42 20.69 0.10
CA GLY A 154 -5.34 21.52 -0.46
C GLY A 154 -3.92 21.17 0.03
N GLU A 155 -3.77 20.19 0.93
CA GLU A 155 -2.47 19.66 1.32
C GLU A 155 -2.06 18.47 0.48
N GLY A 156 -0.76 18.24 0.36
CA GLY A 156 -0.19 17.14 -0.40
C GLY A 156 1.28 16.95 -0.08
N ILE A 157 1.95 16.17 -0.91
CA ILE A 157 3.38 15.88 -0.79
C ILE A 157 4.09 16.17 -2.11
N CYS A 158 5.23 16.86 -2.03
CA CYS A 158 6.05 17.17 -3.20
C CYS A 158 6.61 15.88 -3.83
N ALA A 159 6.91 15.94 -5.13
CA ALA A 159 7.50 14.83 -5.87
C ALA A 159 8.85 14.41 -5.24
N HIS A 160 8.94 13.17 -4.82
CA HIS A 160 10.15 12.60 -4.20
C HIS A 160 10.26 11.09 -4.45
N VAL A 161 11.48 10.60 -4.34
CA VAL A 161 11.78 9.18 -4.13
C VAL A 161 12.03 9.01 -2.64
N ASP A 162 11.58 7.92 -2.06
CA ASP A 162 11.86 7.62 -0.65
C ASP A 162 13.38 7.53 -0.39
N LEU A 163 13.80 7.92 0.82
CA LEU A 163 15.21 7.96 1.18
C LEU A 163 15.89 6.59 1.02
N MET A 164 17.15 6.58 0.58
CA MET A 164 17.95 5.37 0.35
C MET A 164 18.34 4.62 1.64
N ARG A 165 18.02 5.17 2.81
CA ARG A 165 18.15 4.47 4.09
C ARG A 165 17.05 3.42 4.32
N PHE A 166 16.03 3.38 3.46
CA PHE A 166 15.00 2.36 3.48
C PHE A 166 15.28 1.34 2.37
N GLU A 167 15.13 0.06 2.71
CA GLU A 167 15.22 -1.04 1.78
C GLU A 167 14.13 -0.98 0.71
N ASP A 168 14.23 -1.86 -0.26
CA ASP A 168 13.21 -2.09 -1.26
C ASP A 168 11.90 -2.63 -0.64
N GLY A 169 10.79 -2.46 -1.34
CA GLY A 169 9.46 -2.90 -0.90
C GLY A 169 8.83 -1.95 0.12
N ILE A 170 7.93 -1.09 -0.35
CA ILE A 170 7.19 -0.09 0.42
C ILE A 170 5.70 -0.34 0.24
N ALA A 171 4.93 -0.24 1.33
CA ALA A 171 3.47 -0.26 1.28
C ALA A 171 2.90 1.10 1.70
N ILE A 172 1.92 1.60 0.94
CA ILE A 172 1.21 2.84 1.24
C ILE A 172 -0.29 2.53 1.33
N VAL A 173 -0.88 2.76 2.50
CA VAL A 173 -2.32 2.60 2.76
C VAL A 173 -2.99 3.97 2.74
N SER A 174 -4.14 4.07 2.08
CA SER A 174 -4.93 5.30 1.96
C SER A 174 -6.24 5.15 2.72
N LEU A 175 -6.59 6.13 3.56
CA LEU A 175 -7.79 6.12 4.39
C LEU A 175 -8.55 7.45 4.26
N GLU A 176 -9.86 7.43 4.61
CA GLU A 176 -10.80 8.55 4.71
C GLU A 176 -11.24 9.16 3.38
N SER A 177 -10.33 9.70 2.57
CA SER A 177 -10.73 10.28 1.28
C SER A 177 -9.83 9.84 0.13
N SER A 178 -10.39 9.88 -1.07
CA SER A 178 -9.66 9.57 -2.29
C SER A 178 -8.70 10.69 -2.66
N CYS A 179 -7.64 10.34 -3.39
CA CYS A 179 -6.73 11.30 -4.01
C CYS A 179 -6.13 10.72 -5.29
N VAL A 180 -5.51 11.56 -6.10
CA VAL A 180 -4.68 11.14 -7.23
C VAL A 180 -3.23 11.35 -6.85
N MET A 181 -2.47 10.25 -6.82
CA MET A 181 -1.02 10.24 -6.69
C MET A 181 -0.41 10.20 -8.09
N HIS A 182 0.53 11.08 -8.36
CA HIS A 182 1.20 11.15 -9.65
C HIS A 182 2.61 10.59 -9.54
N PHE A 183 2.98 9.77 -10.51
CA PHE A 183 4.32 9.22 -10.66
C PHE A 183 5.02 9.88 -11.85
N THR A 184 6.28 10.25 -11.64
CA THR A 184 7.15 10.84 -12.68
C THR A 184 8.49 10.12 -12.63
N GLN A 185 8.97 9.64 -13.76
CA GLN A 185 10.27 8.96 -13.83
C GLN A 185 11.40 9.92 -13.44
N VAL A 186 12.40 9.40 -12.73
CA VAL A 186 13.63 10.14 -12.41
C VAL A 186 14.44 10.25 -13.68
N GLU A 187 14.90 11.45 -14.01
CA GLU A 187 15.84 11.63 -15.13
C GLU A 187 17.12 10.83 -14.83
N SER A 188 17.50 9.96 -15.76
CA SER A 188 18.76 9.24 -15.66
C SER A 188 19.91 10.22 -15.92
N ASP A 189 20.79 10.37 -14.94
CA ASP A 189 21.99 11.22 -14.96
C ASP A 189 23.06 10.62 -15.88
N GLY A 190 22.72 10.38 -17.14
CA GLY A 190 23.52 9.68 -18.15
C GLY A 190 23.70 10.41 -19.47
N GLY A 191 23.72 11.72 -19.48
CA GLY A 191 23.98 12.53 -20.69
C GLY A 191 24.66 13.82 -20.31
N ILE A 192 25.86 14.04 -20.90
CA ILE A 192 26.62 15.28 -20.94
C ILE A 192 25.64 16.46 -20.96
N ILE A 193 25.83 17.39 -20.02
CA ILE A 193 25.11 18.66 -19.90
C ILE A 193 25.20 19.38 -21.26
N GLU A 194 24.32 19.05 -22.16
CA GLU A 194 23.96 19.96 -23.25
C GLU A 194 22.88 20.87 -22.68
N LYS A 195 23.19 22.16 -22.71
CA LYS A 195 22.38 23.27 -22.21
C LYS A 195 20.90 23.02 -22.37
N GLU A 196 20.16 23.22 -21.27
CA GLU A 196 18.68 23.34 -21.24
C GLU A 196 18.21 24.06 -22.52
N SER A 197 17.75 23.31 -23.48
CA SER A 197 16.93 23.87 -24.54
C SER A 197 15.52 23.91 -24.01
N GLU A 198 14.92 25.07 -23.98
CA GLU A 198 13.56 25.39 -23.49
C GLU A 198 12.42 24.61 -24.20
N ARG A 199 12.66 23.43 -24.74
CA ARG A 199 11.76 22.75 -25.67
C ARG A 199 11.44 21.29 -25.38
N ASP A 200 11.98 20.68 -24.34
CA ASP A 200 11.59 19.31 -24.01
C ASP A 200 10.22 19.31 -23.32
N PRO A 201 9.24 18.53 -23.83
CA PRO A 201 7.96 18.45 -23.17
C PRO A 201 8.14 17.89 -21.77
N PRO A 202 7.40 18.40 -20.77
CA PRO A 202 7.52 17.91 -19.41
C PRO A 202 7.26 16.39 -19.38
N MET A 203 8.09 15.69 -18.61
CA MET A 203 7.98 14.23 -18.43
C MET A 203 6.53 13.85 -18.12
N PRO A 204 5.98 12.84 -18.80
CA PRO A 204 4.60 12.43 -18.57
C PRO A 204 4.41 11.97 -17.11
N LYS A 205 3.35 12.48 -16.49
CA LYS A 205 2.93 12.06 -15.15
C LYS A 205 1.89 10.95 -15.27
N ILE A 206 2.14 9.84 -14.60
CA ILE A 206 1.22 8.71 -14.54
C ILE A 206 0.34 8.87 -13.30
N PRO A 207 -0.98 9.13 -13.47
CA PRO A 207 -1.87 9.29 -12.33
C PRO A 207 -2.34 7.92 -11.81
N VAL A 208 -2.34 7.75 -10.50
CA VAL A 208 -2.88 6.60 -9.80
C VAL A 208 -3.95 7.07 -8.82
N TYR A 209 -5.18 6.61 -9.03
CA TYR A 209 -6.31 6.97 -8.18
C TYR A 209 -6.38 6.05 -6.97
N LEU A 210 -6.26 6.64 -5.79
CA LEU A 210 -6.31 5.96 -4.50
C LEU A 210 -7.67 6.19 -3.85
N THR A 211 -8.37 5.11 -3.55
CA THR A 211 -9.61 5.10 -2.77
C THR A 211 -9.33 4.87 -1.30
N PRO A 212 -10.24 5.21 -0.38
CA PRO A 212 -10.14 4.77 1.01
C PRO A 212 -10.08 3.25 1.11
N GLY A 213 -9.17 2.73 1.92
CA GLY A 213 -8.94 1.28 2.07
C GLY A 213 -8.02 0.68 1.01
N SER A 214 -7.51 1.47 0.06
CA SER A 214 -6.55 0.99 -0.94
C SER A 214 -5.14 0.87 -0.39
N VAL A 215 -4.38 -0.06 -0.97
CA VAL A 215 -2.95 -0.28 -0.69
C VAL A 215 -2.17 -0.23 -2.00
N VAL A 216 -1.10 0.56 -2.00
CA VAL A 216 -0.09 0.58 -3.06
C VAL A 216 1.13 -0.17 -2.57
N LEU A 217 1.66 -1.08 -3.40
CA LEU A 217 2.97 -1.68 -3.21
C LEU A 217 3.94 -1.12 -4.26
N MET A 218 5.13 -0.74 -3.80
CA MET A 218 6.20 -0.24 -4.65
C MET A 218 7.49 -1.00 -4.35
N TRP A 219 8.11 -1.54 -5.40
CA TRP A 219 9.43 -2.19 -5.31
C TRP A 219 10.22 -1.99 -6.62
N GLY A 220 11.51 -2.29 -6.61
CA GLY A 220 12.35 -2.20 -7.81
C GLY A 220 12.28 -0.83 -8.47
N GLU A 221 11.94 -0.78 -9.76
CA GLU A 221 11.88 0.48 -10.51
C GLU A 221 10.93 1.50 -9.88
N ALA A 222 9.73 1.08 -9.49
CA ALA A 222 8.75 1.96 -8.84
C ALA A 222 9.32 2.63 -7.59
N ARG A 223 10.14 1.89 -6.83
CA ARG A 223 10.75 2.36 -5.59
C ARG A 223 11.93 3.31 -5.83
N TYR A 224 12.78 3.06 -6.83
CA TYR A 224 14.05 3.74 -6.98
C TYR A 224 14.10 4.74 -8.12
N HIS A 225 13.29 4.54 -9.17
CA HIS A 225 13.36 5.33 -10.41
C HIS A 225 12.11 6.17 -10.67
N TRP A 226 11.12 6.15 -9.76
CA TRP A 226 9.92 6.95 -9.89
C TRP A 226 9.70 7.84 -8.67
N LYS A 227 9.60 9.14 -8.91
CA LYS A 227 9.11 10.11 -7.92
C LYS A 227 7.61 9.97 -7.82
N HIS A 228 7.07 10.06 -6.60
CA HIS A 228 5.63 10.14 -6.38
C HIS A 228 5.27 11.42 -5.64
N GLU A 229 4.11 11.98 -5.97
CA GLU A 229 3.59 13.22 -5.39
C GLU A 229 2.06 13.18 -5.27
N ILE A 230 1.54 13.97 -4.33
CA ILE A 230 0.14 14.39 -4.33
C ILE A 230 0.17 15.90 -4.49
N ASN A 231 -0.24 16.38 -5.66
CA ASN A 231 -0.15 17.79 -5.98
C ASN A 231 -1.16 18.59 -5.15
N ARG A 232 -0.73 19.72 -4.60
CA ARG A 232 -1.53 20.62 -3.75
C ARG A 232 -2.60 21.39 -4.52
N ASN A 233 -2.36 21.61 -5.82
CA ASN A 233 -3.28 22.38 -6.64
C ASN A 233 -4.53 21.55 -6.97
N PRO A 234 -5.73 22.03 -6.65
CA PRO A 234 -6.97 21.29 -6.88
C PRO A 234 -7.13 20.78 -8.32
N GLY A 235 -6.66 21.56 -9.32
CA GLY A 235 -6.72 21.20 -10.73
C GLY A 235 -5.96 19.93 -11.11
N PHE A 236 -5.05 19.43 -10.27
CA PHE A 236 -4.34 18.16 -10.47
C PHE A 236 -5.06 16.97 -9.80
N GLN A 237 -6.00 17.23 -8.91
CA GLN A 237 -6.80 16.19 -8.28
C GLN A 237 -8.01 15.91 -9.15
N LYS A 238 -7.74 15.27 -10.30
CA LYS A 238 -8.75 14.87 -11.28
C LYS A 238 -8.57 13.41 -11.66
N TRP A 239 -9.69 12.70 -11.78
CA TRP A 239 -9.72 11.34 -12.27
C TRP A 239 -10.81 11.21 -13.34
N GLU A 240 -10.45 10.69 -14.50
CA GLU A 240 -11.38 10.55 -15.65
C GLU A 240 -12.12 11.85 -15.99
N GLY A 241 -11.40 12.98 -15.93
CA GLY A 241 -11.94 14.30 -16.22
C GLY A 241 -12.81 14.94 -15.14
N LYS A 242 -13.04 14.24 -14.01
CA LYS A 242 -13.82 14.75 -12.87
C LYS A 242 -12.90 15.21 -11.76
N ASP A 243 -13.24 16.32 -11.13
CA ASP A 243 -12.54 16.80 -9.93
C ASP A 243 -12.79 15.83 -8.76
N ILE A 244 -11.74 15.53 -8.00
CA ILE A 244 -11.82 14.77 -6.75
C ILE A 244 -12.12 15.76 -5.61
N ASP A 245 -13.21 15.51 -4.90
CA ASP A 245 -13.56 16.25 -3.69
C ASP A 245 -12.58 15.91 -2.57
N GLN A 246 -11.59 16.79 -2.36
CA GLN A 246 -10.57 16.59 -1.34
C GLN A 246 -11.12 16.85 0.05
N LYS A 247 -11.13 15.82 0.86
CA LYS A 247 -11.42 15.87 2.29
C LYS A 247 -10.16 15.52 3.09
N ARG A 248 -10.29 15.43 4.41
CA ARG A 248 -9.21 14.88 5.25
C ARG A 248 -8.85 13.48 4.75
N ARG A 249 -7.56 13.23 4.62
CA ARG A 249 -6.99 11.95 4.19
C ARG A 249 -5.88 11.55 5.13
N THR A 250 -5.92 10.33 5.60
CA THR A 250 -4.83 9.71 6.36
C THR A 250 -4.09 8.72 5.48
N SER A 251 -2.77 8.81 5.47
CA SER A 251 -1.88 7.90 4.74
C SER A 251 -0.94 7.21 5.71
N ILE A 252 -0.82 5.89 5.59
CA ILE A 252 0.13 5.08 6.34
C ILE A 252 1.17 4.56 5.35
N THR A 253 2.45 4.85 5.57
CA THR A 253 3.55 4.29 4.78
C THR A 253 4.38 3.37 5.66
N LEU A 254 4.56 2.13 5.23
CA LEU A 254 5.33 1.09 5.88
C LEU A 254 6.59 0.80 5.08
N ARG A 255 7.75 0.80 5.74
CA ARG A 255 9.07 0.63 5.14
C ARG A 255 9.96 -0.23 6.02
N LYS A 256 11.03 -0.75 5.44
CA LYS A 256 12.10 -1.45 6.15
C LYS A 256 13.35 -0.58 6.17
N LEU A 257 13.99 -0.43 7.32
CA LEU A 257 15.30 0.23 7.44
C LEU A 257 16.38 -0.66 6.83
N CYS A 258 17.33 -0.04 6.13
CA CYS A 258 18.58 -0.73 5.82
C CYS A 258 19.29 -1.08 7.13
N PRO A 259 19.89 -2.27 7.23
CA PRO A 259 20.74 -2.58 8.39
C PRO A 259 21.86 -1.54 8.47
N ASP A 260 22.18 -1.13 9.70
CA ASP A 260 23.31 -0.23 9.95
C ASP A 260 24.59 -0.86 9.37
N LYS A 261 25.30 -0.08 8.55
CA LYS A 261 26.58 -0.49 7.96
C LYS A 261 27.70 -0.31 8.94
#